data_a70106f63fe2435b8c61ed79d2f0b6fa
#
_entry.id   a70106f63fe2435b8c61ed79d2f0b6fa
#
_cell.length_a   1.000
_cell.length_b   1.000
_cell.length_c   1.000
_cell.angle_alpha   90.00
_cell.angle_beta   90.00
_cell.angle_gamma   90.00
#
_symmetry.space_group_name_H-M   'P 1'
#
loop_
_entity.id
_entity.type
_entity.pdbx_description
1 polymer ?
#
loop_
_entity_poly.entity_id
_entity_poly.type
_entity_poly.pdbx_seq_one_letter_code
_entity_poly.pdbx_strand_id
1 'polypeptide(L)' 'MELEARVVELETRLAFQEHAVSGLSDALAEARLELARNEALLRRALDELRASRPGITGDPADEPPPPHY' A
#
# COMPACT_ATOMS: atom_id res chain seq x y z
N MET A 1 36.76 -9.35 -32.34
CA MET A 1 37.57 -8.35 -31.72
C MET A 1 37.22 -8.13 -30.30
N GLU A 2 38.17 -7.75 -29.53
CA GLU A 2 37.93 -7.62 -28.13
C GLU A 2 36.92 -6.52 -27.81
N LEU A 3 37.01 -5.42 -28.54
CA LEU A 3 36.10 -4.32 -28.29
C LEU A 3 34.64 -4.72 -28.56
N GLU A 4 34.45 -5.42 -29.63
CA GLU A 4 33.10 -5.88 -29.95
C GLU A 4 32.58 -6.84 -28.90
N ALA A 5 33.44 -7.73 -28.44
CA ALA A 5 33.03 -8.67 -27.41
C ALA A 5 32.66 -7.95 -26.13
N ARG A 6 33.37 -6.89 -25.80
CA ARG A 6 33.05 -6.14 -24.61
C ARG A 6 31.73 -5.39 -24.74
N VAL A 7 31.48 -4.87 -25.93
CA VAL A 7 30.21 -4.20 -26.15
C VAL A 7 29.06 -5.18 -26.03
N VAL A 8 29.22 -6.37 -26.59
CA VAL A 8 28.17 -7.38 -26.47
C VAL A 8 27.96 -7.74 -25.01
N GLU A 9 29.04 -7.89 -24.26
CA GLU A 9 28.90 -8.24 -22.88
C GLU A 9 28.21 -7.14 -22.10
N LEU A 10 28.53 -5.89 -22.38
CA LEU A 10 27.89 -4.78 -21.70
C LEU A 10 26.43 -4.68 -22.05
N GLU A 11 26.11 -4.92 -23.32
CA GLU A 11 24.72 -4.89 -23.72
C GLU A 11 23.92 -5.98 -23.02
N THR A 12 24.55 -7.15 -22.87
CA THR A 12 23.89 -8.24 -22.19
C THR A 12 23.63 -7.89 -20.73
N ARG A 13 24.60 -7.29 -20.08
CA ARG A 13 24.44 -6.88 -18.70
C ARG A 13 23.36 -5.80 -18.55
N LEU A 14 23.37 -4.87 -19.50
CA LEU A 14 22.37 -3.81 -19.46
C LEU A 14 20.97 -4.36 -19.61
N ALA A 15 20.81 -5.28 -20.57
CA ALA A 15 19.50 -5.89 -20.77
C ALA A 15 19.04 -6.62 -19.51
N PHE A 16 19.97 -7.29 -18.84
CA PHE A 16 19.67 -8.01 -17.62
C PHE A 16 19.22 -7.03 -16.54
N GLN A 17 19.91 -5.92 -16.42
CA GLN A 17 19.57 -4.92 -15.42
C GLN A 17 18.26 -4.22 -15.75
N GLU A 18 18.03 -3.96 -17.01
CA GLU A 18 16.76 -3.36 -17.40
C GLU A 18 15.60 -4.26 -17.05
N HIS A 19 15.78 -5.55 -17.26
CA HIS A 19 14.75 -6.51 -16.91
C HIS A 19 14.53 -6.52 -15.40
N ALA A 20 15.60 -6.47 -14.63
CA ALA A 20 15.49 -6.49 -13.19
C ALA A 20 14.79 -5.23 -12.68
N VAL A 21 15.15 -4.08 -13.25
CA VAL A 21 14.53 -2.83 -12.85
C VAL A 21 13.04 -2.84 -13.19
N SER A 22 12.70 -3.39 -14.35
CA SER A 22 11.30 -3.48 -14.74
C SER A 22 10.53 -4.36 -13.76
N GLY A 23 11.12 -5.47 -13.34
CA GLY A 23 10.47 -6.32 -12.37
C GLY A 23 10.29 -5.64 -11.03
N LEU A 24 11.28 -4.87 -10.62
CA LEU A 24 11.17 -4.13 -9.37
C LEU A 24 10.09 -3.06 -9.45
N SER A 25 9.99 -2.40 -10.59
CA SER A 25 8.96 -1.39 -10.78
C SER A 25 7.57 -2.02 -10.69
N ASP A 26 7.40 -3.18 -11.29
CA ASP A 26 6.11 -3.87 -11.23
C ASP A 26 5.79 -4.27 -9.80
N ALA A 27 6.78 -4.79 -9.10
CA ALA A 27 6.57 -5.21 -7.73
C ALA A 27 6.22 -4.01 -6.84
N LEU A 28 6.86 -2.88 -7.09
CA LEU A 28 6.56 -1.69 -6.32
C LEU A 28 5.15 -1.20 -6.59
N ALA A 29 4.74 -1.22 -7.85
CA ALA A 29 3.39 -0.82 -8.19
C ALA A 29 2.36 -1.71 -7.51
N GLU A 30 2.62 -3.01 -7.50
CA GLU A 30 1.73 -3.95 -6.83
C GLU A 30 1.68 -3.68 -5.33
N ALA A 31 2.83 -3.44 -4.74
CA ALA A 31 2.88 -3.20 -3.31
C ALA A 31 2.10 -1.94 -2.94
N ARG A 32 2.20 -0.92 -3.77
CA ARG A 32 1.46 0.31 -3.52
C ARG A 32 -0.03 0.11 -3.63
N LEU A 33 -0.44 -0.70 -4.59
CA LEU A 33 -1.85 -1.02 -4.75
C LEU A 33 -2.36 -1.76 -3.53
N GLU A 34 -1.59 -2.72 -3.07
CA GLU A 34 -1.98 -3.50 -1.92
C GLU A 34 -2.05 -2.63 -0.67
N LEU A 35 -1.10 -1.73 -0.54
CA LEU A 35 -1.11 -0.82 0.59
C LEU A 35 -2.35 0.06 0.57
N ALA A 36 -2.71 0.56 -0.59
CA ALA A 36 -3.89 1.39 -0.70
C ALA A 36 -5.15 0.61 -0.34
N ARG A 37 -5.23 -0.65 -0.76
CA ARG A 37 -6.37 -1.47 -0.41
C ARG A 37 -6.44 -1.70 1.09
N ASN A 38 -5.29 -1.97 1.70
CA ASN A 38 -5.26 -2.20 3.14
C ASN A 38 -5.67 -0.95 3.90
N GLU A 39 -5.23 0.20 3.43
CA GLU A 39 -5.62 1.44 4.07
C GLU A 39 -7.12 1.68 3.98
N ALA A 40 -7.69 1.37 2.83
CA ALA A 40 -9.12 1.53 2.66
C ALA A 40 -9.89 0.58 3.57
N LEU A 41 -9.43 -0.64 3.67
CA LEU A 41 -10.07 -1.61 4.54
C LEU A 41 -9.98 -1.20 6.00
N LEU A 42 -8.82 -0.71 6.38
CA LEU A 42 -8.63 -0.28 7.76
C LEU A 42 -9.54 0.90 8.09
N ARG A 43 -9.63 1.84 7.19
CA ARG A 43 -10.49 2.99 7.40
C ARG A 43 -11.94 2.58 7.55
N ARG A 44 -12.36 1.63 6.72
CA ARG A 44 -13.70 1.12 6.78
C ARG A 44 -13.97 0.42 8.10
N ALA A 45 -13.00 -0.39 8.54
CA ALA A 45 -13.16 -1.10 9.79
C ALA A 45 -13.26 -0.12 10.95
N LEU A 46 -12.46 0.92 10.92
CA LEU A 46 -12.52 1.93 11.97
C LEU A 46 -13.85 2.66 11.96
N ASP A 47 -14.33 2.98 10.78
CA ASP A 47 -15.62 3.65 10.69
C ASP A 47 -16.74 2.78 11.22
N GLU A 48 -16.70 1.50 10.89
CA GLU A 48 -17.72 0.58 11.37
C GLU A 48 -17.64 0.42 12.86
N LEU A 49 -16.43 0.39 13.38
CA LEU A 49 -16.26 0.28 14.81
C LEU A 49 -16.84 1.47 15.53
N ARG A 50 -16.59 2.66 15.00
CA ARG A 50 -17.13 3.87 15.59
C ARG A 50 -18.65 3.89 15.52
N ALA A 51 -19.19 3.43 14.41
CA ALA A 51 -20.61 3.43 14.23
C ALA A 51 -21.30 2.44 15.16
N SER A 52 -20.66 1.31 15.41
CA SER A 52 -21.30 0.28 16.22
C SER A 52 -21.08 0.46 17.71
N ARG A 53 -20.26 1.41 18.12
CA ARG A 53 -20.01 1.62 19.54
C ARG A 53 -20.08 3.09 19.91
N PRO A 54 -21.11 3.74 19.49
CA PRO A 54 -21.13 5.19 19.71
C PRO A 54 -21.09 5.58 21.17
N GLY A 55 -21.78 4.86 22.02
CA GLY A 55 -21.79 5.22 23.41
C GLY A 55 -20.65 4.65 24.18
N ILE A 56 -20.02 3.65 23.64
CA ILE A 56 -18.98 2.94 24.36
C ILE A 56 -17.63 3.59 24.21
N THR A 57 -17.47 4.32 23.16
CA THR A 57 -16.19 4.96 22.95
C THR A 57 -15.84 5.88 24.08
N GLY A 58 -16.78 6.11 24.95
CA GLY A 58 -16.38 6.66 26.15
C GLY A 58 -16.23 8.14 26.24
N ASP A 59 -16.47 8.83 25.22
CA ASP A 59 -16.44 10.27 25.33
C ASP A 59 -17.76 10.71 25.94
N PRO A 60 -17.73 11.20 27.15
CA PRO A 60 -18.98 11.60 27.80
C PRO A 60 -19.74 12.61 26.98
N ALA A 61 -19.01 13.41 26.26
CA ALA A 61 -19.67 14.40 25.44
C ALA A 61 -20.47 13.77 24.32
N ASP A 62 -20.03 12.61 23.89
CA ASP A 62 -20.72 11.91 22.84
C ASP A 62 -21.92 11.16 23.33
N GLU A 63 -22.00 10.97 24.60
CA GLU A 63 -23.12 10.26 25.11
C GLU A 63 -24.34 11.10 25.03
N PRO A 64 -25.39 10.57 24.52
CA PRO A 64 -26.60 11.33 24.50
C PRO A 64 -27.04 11.51 25.92
N PRO A 65 -27.60 12.56 26.15
CA PRO A 65 -28.24 12.73 27.42
C PRO A 65 -29.22 11.63 27.52
N PRO A 66 -29.19 11.13 28.56
CA PRO A 66 -29.97 9.99 28.76
C PRO A 66 -31.32 10.22 28.33
N PRO A 67 -31.83 9.61 27.81
CA PRO A 67 -32.80 9.67 27.14
C PRO A 67 -33.88 10.25 27.47
N HIS A 68 -33.52 10.55 27.50
CA HIS A 68 -33.97 10.94 27.67
C HIS A 68 -34.68 10.82 27.68
N TYR A 69 -34.69 10.90 27.87
CA TYR A 69 -34.85 10.93 27.92
C TYR A 69 -35.27 10.99 27.38
#